data_3cc30fdbf50c60d4f0bb7b6211ff84f4
#
_entry.id   3cc30fdbf50c60d4f0bb7b6211ff84f4
#
_cell.length_a   1.000
_cell.length_b   1.000
_cell.length_c   1.000
_cell.angle_alpha   90.00
_cell.angle_beta   90.00
_cell.angle_gamma   90.00
#
_symmetry.space_group_name_H-M   'P 1'
#
loop_
_entity.id
_entity.type
_entity.pdbx_description
1 polymer ?
#
loop_
_entity_poly.entity_id
_entity_poly.type
_entity_poly.pdbx_seq_one_letter_code
_entity_poly.pdbx_strand_id
1 'polypeptide(L)'
;MEKRKHKRIQYGRTVNVVTQSGDKLKLEVLDYSMGGMGLVSHTQFEPGNVLEFESIMTLDGEERPLELKGEVIHIHEQFQEYSLGVSFL
;
A
#
# COMPACT_ATOMS: atom_id res chain seq x y z
N MET A 1 -20.44 10.59 -4.66
CA MET A 1 -20.21 10.25 -4.16
C MET A 1 -19.74 9.65 -3.85
N GLU A 2 -19.53 9.61 -3.89
CA GLU A 2 -19.05 9.10 -3.47
C GLU A 2 -18.54 8.36 -3.41
N LYS A 3 -18.18 8.22 -3.74
CA LYS A 3 -17.69 7.65 -3.65
C LYS A 3 -16.97 7.01 -3.18
N ARG A 4 -16.45 6.92 -3.16
CA ARG A 4 -15.75 6.39 -2.62
C ARG A 4 -15.72 5.92 -1.78
N LYS A 5 -16.03 5.85 -1.61
CA LYS A 5 -16.00 5.56 -0.71
C LYS A 5 -15.99 4.60 -0.18
N HIS A 6 -15.72 4.12 -0.34
CA HIS A 6 -15.65 3.39 0.24
C HIS A 6 -15.23 2.57 0.51
N LYS A 7 -15.16 2.50 0.17
CA LYS A 7 -14.76 1.69 0.25
C LYS A 7 -13.77 1.17 0.79
N ARG A 8 -13.24 1.50 1.06
CA ARG A 8 -12.12 1.24 1.51
C ARG A 8 -12.11 0.32 2.57
N ILE A 9 -12.26 0.08 3.20
CA ILE A 9 -12.25 -0.62 4.23
C ILE A 9 -12.25 -1.92 4.09
N GLN A 10 -12.34 -2.24 3.17
CA GLN A 10 -12.78 -3.32 3.15
C GLN A 10 -12.01 -4.44 2.85
N TYR A 11 -10.82 -4.32 2.50
CA TYR A 11 -10.07 -5.45 2.28
C TYR A 11 -9.60 -6.08 3.56
N GLY A 12 -9.32 -5.35 4.60
CA GLY A 12 -8.79 -5.87 5.84
C GLY A 12 -7.45 -6.56 5.64
N ARG A 13 -6.68 -6.14 4.66
CA ARG A 13 -5.39 -6.74 4.37
C ARG A 13 -4.29 -5.74 4.62
N THR A 14 -3.13 -6.24 5.01
CA THR A 14 -1.94 -5.41 5.15
C THR A 14 -0.82 -6.03 4.35
N VAL A 15 0.13 -5.21 3.92
CA VAL A 15 1.34 -5.67 3.25
C VAL A 15 2.54 -5.22 4.06
N ASN A 16 3.56 -6.05 4.05
CA ASN A 16 4.83 -5.69 4.65
C ASN A 16 5.74 -5.24 3.54
N VAL A 17 6.28 -4.04 3.67
CA VAL A 17 7.13 -3.46 2.65
C VAL A 17 8.44 -3.01 3.27
N VAL A 18 9.46 -2.89 2.44
CA VAL A 18 10.74 -2.35 2.84
C VAL A 18 10.98 -1.13 1.96
N THR A 19 11.31 -0.01 2.60
CA THR A 19 11.59 1.22 1.87
C THR A 19 13.02 1.22 1.36
N GLN A 20 13.34 2.20 0.54
CA GLN A 20 14.69 2.31 0.00
C GLN A 20 15.72 2.58 1.08
N SER A 21 15.30 3.15 2.19
CA SER A 21 16.21 3.37 3.32
C SER A 21 16.30 2.16 4.24
N GLY A 22 15.57 1.09 3.94
CA GLY A 22 15.65 -0.13 4.72
C GLY A 22 14.63 -0.25 5.82
N ASP A 23 13.71 0.70 5.93
CA ASP A 23 12.68 0.64 6.96
C ASP A 23 11.62 -0.38 6.58
N LYS A 24 11.17 -1.14 7.57
CA LYS A 24 10.11 -2.11 7.36
C LYS A 24 8.82 -1.55 7.88
N LEU A 25 7.82 -1.56 7.04
CA LEU A 25 6.52 -0.98 7.37
C LEU A 25 5.42 -1.95 7.04
N LYS A 26 4.32 -1.83 7.78
CA LYS A 26 3.12 -2.59 7.50
C LYS A 26 2.07 -1.58 7.07
N LEU A 27 1.58 -1.70 5.85
CA LEU A 27 0.64 -0.76 5.27
C LEU A 27 -0.67 -1.46 4.96
N GLU A 28 -1.75 -0.71 5.11
CA GLU A 28 -3.08 -1.23 4.84
C GLU A 28 -3.37 -1.15 3.34
N VAL A 29 -3.97 -2.19 2.80
CA VAL A 29 -4.31 -2.25 1.37
C VAL A 29 -5.70 -1.68 1.18
N LEU A 30 -5.82 -0.68 0.32
CA LEU A 30 -7.12 -0.14 -0.06
C LEU A 30 -7.72 -0.93 -1.20
N ASP A 31 -6.91 -1.20 -2.21
CA ASP A 31 -7.35 -1.95 -3.36
C ASP A 31 -6.12 -2.44 -4.12
N TYR A 32 -6.30 -3.31 -5.05
CA TYR A 32 -5.20 -3.69 -5.90
C TYR A 32 -5.72 -4.27 -7.22
N SER A 33 -4.85 -4.23 -8.21
CA SER A 33 -5.13 -4.75 -9.53
C SER A 33 -3.85 -5.37 -10.06
N MET A 34 -3.86 -5.80 -11.30
CA MET A 34 -2.67 -6.39 -11.88
C MET A 34 -1.53 -5.39 -12.00
N GLY A 35 -1.85 -4.14 -12.15
CA GLY A 35 -0.81 -3.13 -12.39
C GLY A 35 -0.36 -2.37 -11.16
N GLY A 36 -1.05 -2.50 -10.05
CA GLY A 36 -0.67 -1.71 -8.89
C GLY A 36 -1.55 -1.91 -7.69
N MET A 37 -1.32 -1.10 -6.68
CA MET A 37 -1.98 -1.25 -5.40
C MET A 37 -2.17 0.12 -4.76
N GLY A 38 -3.32 0.30 -4.12
CA GLY A 38 -3.55 1.47 -3.30
C GLY A 38 -3.28 1.13 -1.85
N LEU A 39 -2.57 2.00 -1.15
CA LEU A 39 -2.15 1.75 0.23
C LEU A 39 -2.45 2.94 1.11
N VAL A 40 -2.61 2.69 2.40
CA VAL A 40 -2.70 3.75 3.39
C VAL A 40 -1.44 3.73 4.23
N SER A 41 -0.86 4.89 4.43
CA SER A 41 0.36 5.02 5.20
C SER A 41 0.23 6.18 6.17
N HIS A 42 0.82 6.05 7.35
CA HIS A 42 0.97 7.17 8.25
C HIS A 42 2.36 7.78 8.11
N THR A 43 3.20 7.18 7.28
CA THR A 43 4.52 7.69 6.98
C THR A 43 4.44 8.41 5.65
N GLN A 44 5.10 9.54 5.55
CA GLN A 44 5.10 10.33 4.33
C GLN A 44 6.05 9.73 3.31
N PHE A 45 5.56 9.61 2.08
CA PHE A 45 6.37 9.15 0.95
C PHE A 45 6.36 10.23 -0.11
N GLU A 46 7.17 10.05 -1.12
CA GLU A 46 7.20 10.96 -2.26
C GLU A 46 7.04 10.17 -3.55
N PRO A 47 6.45 10.77 -4.58
CA PRO A 47 6.37 10.09 -5.87
C PRO A 47 7.77 9.72 -6.33
N GLY A 48 7.90 8.52 -6.84
CA GLY A 48 9.19 8.00 -7.27
C GLY A 48 9.84 7.08 -6.25
N ASN A 49 9.36 7.10 -5.00
CA ASN A 49 9.88 6.16 -4.01
C ASN A 49 9.54 4.74 -4.44
N VAL A 50 10.46 3.82 -4.22
CA VAL A 50 10.25 2.42 -4.58
C VAL A 50 10.07 1.63 -3.29
N LEU A 51 9.05 0.79 -3.26
CA LEU A 51 8.76 -0.09 -2.14
C LEU A 51 8.98 -1.52 -2.58
N GLU A 52 9.58 -2.30 -1.69
CA GLU A 52 9.77 -3.71 -1.95
C GLU A 52 8.73 -4.45 -1.11
N PHE A 53 7.83 -5.17 -1.76
CA PHE A 53 6.78 -5.89 -1.05
C PHE A 53 7.32 -7.25 -0.63
N GLU A 54 7.27 -7.53 0.65
CA GLU A 54 7.77 -8.81 1.17
C GLU A 54 6.67 -9.82 1.38
N SER A 55 5.52 -9.39 1.85
CA SER A 55 4.44 -10.33 2.11
C SER A 55 3.13 -9.58 2.23
N ILE A 56 2.05 -10.32 2.13
CA ILE A 56 0.71 -9.81 2.32
C ILE A 56 0.02 -10.66 3.38
N MET A 57 -0.68 -10.01 4.29
CA MET A 57 -1.44 -10.67 5.33
C MET A 57 -2.91 -10.63 4.95
N THR A 58 -3.56 -11.77 4.94
CA THR A 58 -4.97 -11.85 4.56
C THR A 58 -5.86 -11.69 5.80
N LEU A 59 -7.16 -11.61 5.57
CA LEU A 59 -8.12 -11.45 6.65
C LEU A 59 -8.09 -12.56 7.65
N ASP A 60 -7.83 -13.79 7.22
CA ASP A 60 -7.78 -14.91 8.14
C ASP A 60 -6.42 -15.08 8.78
N GLY A 61 -5.58 -14.07 8.69
CA GLY A 61 -4.30 -14.12 9.39
C GLY A 61 -3.21 -14.89 8.70
N GLU A 62 -3.43 -15.27 7.45
CA GLU A 62 -2.45 -16.01 6.71
C GLU A 62 -1.52 -15.06 6.00
N GLU A 63 -0.23 -15.27 6.15
CA GLU A 63 0.77 -14.43 5.51
C GLU A 63 1.32 -15.14 4.30
N ARG A 64 1.34 -14.45 3.17
CA ARG A 64 1.85 -15.02 1.93
C ARG A 64 3.00 -14.18 1.43
N PRO A 65 4.09 -14.80 1.00
CA PRO A 65 5.23 -14.02 0.50
C PRO A 65 4.90 -13.36 -0.82
N LEU A 66 5.51 -12.21 -1.03
CA LEU A 66 5.45 -11.50 -2.30
C LEU A 66 6.86 -11.19 -2.74
N GLU A 67 7.05 -11.14 -4.04
CA GLU A 67 8.34 -10.75 -4.57
C GLU A 67 8.11 -9.74 -5.66
N LEU A 68 7.68 -8.56 -5.24
CA LEU A 68 7.42 -7.51 -6.18
C LEU A 68 7.97 -6.20 -5.68
N LYS A 69 8.18 -5.29 -6.59
CA LYS A 69 8.53 -3.92 -6.26
C LYS A 69 7.49 -3.00 -6.88
N GLY A 70 7.27 -1.87 -6.26
CA GLY A 70 6.35 -0.90 -6.78
C GLY A 70 6.90 0.50 -6.60
N GLU A 71 6.45 1.38 -7.46
CA GLU A 71 6.85 2.78 -7.41
C GLU A 71 5.65 3.61 -7.00
N VAL A 72 5.83 4.49 -6.02
CA VAL A 72 4.79 5.41 -5.59
C VAL A 72 4.60 6.42 -6.71
N ILE A 73 3.40 6.47 -7.29
CA ILE A 73 3.17 7.35 -8.42
C ILE A 73 2.32 8.55 -8.05
N HIS A 74 1.49 8.43 -7.01
CA HIS A 74 0.84 9.62 -6.49
C HIS A 74 0.45 9.41 -5.05
N ILE A 75 0.24 10.52 -4.36
CA ILE A 75 -0.03 10.54 -2.94
C ILE A 75 -1.15 11.53 -2.70
N HIS A 76 -2.08 11.14 -1.87
CA HIS A 76 -3.15 12.03 -1.45
C HIS A 76 -3.15 12.07 0.07
N GLU A 77 -2.97 13.24 0.63
CA GLU A 77 -2.95 13.40 2.08
C GLU A 77 -4.32 13.80 2.57
N GLN A 78 -4.78 13.14 3.63
CA GLN A 78 -6.07 13.43 4.18
C GLN A 78 -6.05 13.10 5.66
N PHE A 79 -6.29 14.10 6.52
CA PHE A 79 -6.34 13.99 7.96
C PHE A 79 -5.04 13.44 8.49
N GLN A 80 -4.24 13.06 8.47
CA GLN A 80 -3.00 12.53 9.03
C GLN A 80 -2.67 11.18 8.41
N GLU A 81 -3.32 10.88 7.30
CA GLU A 81 -3.04 9.68 6.56
C GLU A 81 -2.68 10.02 5.13
N TYR A 82 -1.95 9.13 4.51
CA TYR A 82 -1.60 9.28 3.11
C TYR A 82 -2.13 8.10 2.34
N SER A 83 -2.86 8.36 1.27
CA SER A 83 -3.24 7.31 0.33
C SER A 83 -2.20 7.28 -0.76
N LEU A 84 -1.62 6.14 -0.98
CA LEU A 84 -0.56 5.98 -1.96
C LEU A 84 -1.07 5.18 -3.15
N GLY A 85 -0.81 5.67 -4.34
CA GLY A 85 -1.00 4.87 -5.53
C GLY A 85 0.33 4.32 -5.94
N VAL A 86 0.45 2.99 -6.01
CA VAL A 86 1.71 2.32 -6.30
C VAL A 86 1.55 1.53 -7.57
N SER A 87 2.48 1.72 -8.50
CA SER A 87 2.51 0.99 -9.75
C SER A 87 3.56 -0.10 -9.64
N PHE A 88 3.21 -1.32 -9.97
CA PHE A 88 4.18 -2.43 -9.89
C PHE A 88 5.21 -2.30 -10.99
N LEU A 89 6.44 -2.59 -10.66
CA LEU A 89 7.55 -2.52 -11.60
C LEU A 89 7.80 -3.86 -12.29
#